data_079b1d1aa7655f50ac2b2d0733c2a121
#
_entry.id   079b1d1aa7655f50ac2b2d0733c2a121
#
_cell.length_a   1.000
_cell.length_b   1.000
_cell.length_c   1.000
_cell.angle_alpha   90.00
_cell.angle_beta   90.00
_cell.angle_gamma   90.00
#
_symmetry.space_group_name_H-M   'P 1'
#
loop_
_entity.id
_entity.type
_entity.pdbx_description
1 polymer ?
#
loop_
_entity_poly.entity_id
_entity_poly.type
_entity_poly.pdbx_seq_one_letter_code
_entity_poly.pdbx_strand_id
1 'polypeptide(L)'
;MDIPAKARAVIIGGGVVGCSIAYHLGKLGWTDVVLLERKQLTCGTTWHAAGLIAQLRATQNMTRLAKYSQELYFGLEEETGVATGFKRNGSITVALTDCLLYTSPSPRDRQKTRMPSSA
;
A
#
# COMPACT_ATOMS: atom_id res chain seq x y z
N MET A 1 17.39 25.69 7.08
CA MET A 1 16.52 24.68 7.74
C MET A 1 17.39 23.99 8.75
N ASP A 2 17.11 24.17 10.04
CA ASP A 2 17.92 23.57 11.09
C ASP A 2 17.46 22.13 11.31
N ILE A 3 18.40 21.19 11.14
CA ILE A 3 18.14 19.78 11.41
C ILE A 3 18.27 19.60 12.93
N PRO A 4 17.27 18.99 13.62
CA PRO A 4 17.35 18.77 15.04
C PRO A 4 18.53 17.86 15.40
N ALA A 5 19.22 18.18 16.49
CA ALA A 5 20.38 17.40 16.95
C ALA A 5 20.00 16.00 17.47
N LYS A 6 18.72 15.77 17.79
CA LYS A 6 18.18 14.50 18.27
C LYS A 6 16.80 14.28 17.67
N ALA A 7 16.50 13.04 17.33
CA ALA A 7 15.17 12.60 16.90
C ALA A 7 14.93 11.16 17.39
N ARG A 8 13.68 10.82 17.65
CA ARG A 8 13.27 9.46 18.02
C ARG A 8 13.37 8.49 16.85
N ALA A 9 13.08 8.98 15.65
CA ALA A 9 13.24 8.24 14.41
C ALA A 9 13.74 9.13 13.29
N VAL A 10 14.65 8.60 12.46
CA VAL A 10 15.13 9.24 11.25
C VAL A 10 14.80 8.34 10.07
N ILE A 11 14.05 8.89 9.11
CA ILE A 11 13.66 8.21 7.89
C ILE A 11 14.53 8.75 6.76
N ILE A 12 15.23 7.89 6.05
CA ILE A 12 16.09 8.26 4.93
C ILE A 12 15.41 7.88 3.62
N GLY A 13 15.06 8.90 2.84
CA GLY A 13 14.36 8.78 1.57
C GLY A 13 12.89 9.18 1.65
N GLY A 14 12.52 10.17 0.84
CA GLY A 14 11.17 10.74 0.73
C GLY A 14 10.34 10.16 -0.42
N GLY A 15 10.53 8.88 -0.75
CA GLY A 15 9.64 8.14 -1.64
C GLY A 15 8.35 7.69 -0.94
N VAL A 16 7.48 6.96 -1.65
CA VAL A 16 6.19 6.48 -1.10
C VAL A 16 6.38 5.69 0.20
N VAL A 17 7.43 4.91 0.34
CA VAL A 17 7.70 4.12 1.55
C VAL A 17 8.06 5.04 2.72
N GLY A 18 9.02 5.96 2.54
CA GLY A 18 9.42 6.89 3.60
C GLY A 18 8.30 7.83 4.02
N CYS A 19 7.54 8.36 3.06
CA CYS A 19 6.36 9.18 3.35
C CYS A 19 5.28 8.37 4.11
N SER A 20 5.05 7.13 3.71
CA SER A 20 4.10 6.24 4.41
C SER A 20 4.54 5.93 5.84
N ILE A 21 5.83 5.69 6.08
CA ILE A 21 6.37 5.48 7.43
C ILE A 21 6.17 6.73 8.29
N ALA A 22 6.54 7.92 7.76
CA ALA A 22 6.37 9.18 8.48
C ALA A 22 4.89 9.43 8.84
N TYR A 23 3.98 9.22 7.90
CA TYR A 23 2.54 9.35 8.10
C TYR A 23 2.04 8.42 9.22
N HIS A 24 2.39 7.13 9.17
CA HIS A 24 1.92 6.17 10.17
C HIS A 24 2.55 6.39 11.54
N LEU A 25 3.80 6.82 11.62
CA LEU A 25 4.40 7.22 12.88
C LEU A 25 3.68 8.43 13.48
N GLY A 26 3.32 9.42 12.66
CA GLY A 26 2.49 10.54 13.10
C GLY A 26 1.12 10.10 13.61
N LYS A 27 0.45 9.20 12.91
CA LYS A 27 -0.83 8.59 13.36
C LYS A 27 -0.68 7.85 14.71
N LEU A 28 0.47 7.27 14.99
CA LEU A 28 0.80 6.63 16.27
C LEU A 28 1.24 7.61 17.35
N GLY A 29 1.17 8.92 17.09
CA GLY A 29 1.53 9.96 18.06
C GLY A 29 3.04 10.23 18.18
N TRP A 30 3.84 9.78 17.22
CA TRP A 30 5.28 10.10 17.21
C TRP A 30 5.48 11.47 16.55
N THR A 31 5.82 12.47 17.34
CA THR A 31 6.03 13.86 16.89
C THR A 31 7.50 14.19 16.63
N ASP A 32 8.41 13.36 17.15
CA ASP A 32 9.86 13.56 17.05
C ASP A 32 10.43 12.61 15.96
N VAL A 33 10.03 12.89 14.71
CA VAL A 33 10.42 12.13 13.52
C VAL A 33 11.02 13.08 12.49
N VAL A 34 12.16 12.71 11.92
CA VAL A 34 12.84 13.47 10.86
C VAL A 34 12.83 12.62 9.58
N LEU A 35 12.35 13.20 8.49
CA LEU A 35 12.47 12.61 7.17
C LEU A 35 13.50 13.38 6.36
N LEU A 36 14.51 12.68 5.87
CA LEU A 36 15.59 13.25 5.06
C LEU A 36 15.42 12.80 3.60
N GLU A 37 15.32 13.76 2.70
CA GLU A 37 15.31 13.55 1.25
C GLU A 37 16.37 14.47 0.61
N ARG A 38 17.19 13.91 -0.26
CA ARG A 38 18.28 14.66 -0.89
C ARG A 38 17.85 15.57 -2.04
N LYS A 39 16.66 15.35 -2.60
CA LYS A 39 16.09 16.10 -3.72
C LYS A 39 14.66 16.53 -3.38
N GLN A 40 13.70 16.19 -4.24
CA GLN A 40 12.27 16.42 -4.01
C GLN A 40 11.61 15.13 -3.56
N LEU A 41 10.56 15.26 -2.75
CA LEU A 41 9.74 14.11 -2.36
C LEU A 41 9.23 13.40 -3.61
N THR A 42 9.25 12.07 -3.58
CA THR A 42 8.76 11.17 -4.63
C THR A 42 9.50 11.21 -5.97
N CYS A 43 10.55 12.01 -6.15
CA CYS A 43 11.25 12.19 -7.42
C CYS A 43 12.06 10.97 -7.90
N GLY A 44 12.21 9.94 -7.07
CA GLY A 44 12.94 8.71 -7.39
C GLY A 44 12.03 7.64 -8.01
N THR A 45 12.17 6.40 -7.55
CA THR A 45 11.42 5.23 -8.04
C THR A 45 9.89 5.42 -7.97
N THR A 46 9.41 6.19 -7.00
CA THR A 46 7.97 6.46 -6.82
C THR A 46 7.37 7.15 -8.05
N TRP A 47 8.07 8.11 -8.65
CA TRP A 47 7.63 8.80 -9.85
C TRP A 47 7.51 7.88 -11.07
N HIS A 48 8.30 6.83 -11.13
CA HIS A 48 8.30 5.86 -12.23
C HIS A 48 7.30 4.71 -12.04
N ALA A 49 6.57 4.69 -10.93
CA ALA A 49 5.59 3.65 -10.66
C ALA A 49 4.36 3.79 -11.56
N ALA A 50 3.80 2.67 -12.00
CA ALA A 50 2.61 2.64 -12.85
C ALA A 50 1.31 3.10 -12.16
N GLY A 51 1.34 3.38 -10.86
CA GLY A 51 0.17 3.85 -10.09
C GLY A 51 -0.91 2.79 -9.88
N LEU A 52 -0.61 1.51 -10.10
CA LEU A 52 -1.57 0.43 -9.94
C LEU A 52 -1.60 -0.06 -8.48
N ILE A 53 -2.73 0.11 -7.81
CA ILE A 53 -2.97 -0.35 -6.44
C ILE A 53 -3.91 -1.55 -6.48
N ALA A 54 -3.38 -2.71 -6.91
CA ALA A 54 -4.13 -3.95 -6.98
C ALA A 54 -4.14 -4.66 -5.62
N GLN A 55 -5.31 -5.19 -5.20
CA GLN A 55 -5.45 -5.88 -3.92
C GLN A 55 -4.91 -7.30 -3.94
N LEU A 56 -5.17 -8.05 -5.02
CA LEU A 56 -4.83 -9.46 -5.08
C LEU A 56 -3.33 -9.65 -5.28
N ARG A 57 -2.70 -10.41 -4.39
CA ARG A 57 -1.29 -10.74 -4.38
C ARG A 57 -1.08 -12.23 -4.18
N ALA A 58 0.12 -12.73 -4.49
CA ALA A 58 0.44 -14.15 -4.41
C ALA A 58 0.28 -14.76 -3.00
N THR A 59 0.44 -13.97 -1.94
CA THR A 59 0.29 -14.44 -0.56
C THR A 59 -0.79 -13.68 0.19
N GLN A 60 -1.36 -14.32 1.22
CA GLN A 60 -2.37 -13.71 2.06
C GLN A 60 -1.86 -12.44 2.77
N ASN A 61 -0.63 -12.45 3.29
CA ASN A 61 -0.06 -11.29 3.97
C ASN A 61 0.11 -10.10 3.01
N MET A 62 0.59 -10.35 1.80
CA MET A 62 0.72 -9.31 0.77
C MET A 62 -0.65 -8.79 0.32
N THR A 63 -1.67 -9.66 0.24
CA THR A 63 -3.04 -9.25 -0.07
C THR A 63 -3.62 -8.37 1.05
N ARG A 64 -3.37 -8.71 2.31
CA ARG A 64 -3.81 -7.88 3.46
C ARG A 64 -3.16 -6.50 3.43
N LEU A 65 -1.84 -6.44 3.18
CA LEU A 65 -1.12 -5.17 3.06
C LEU A 65 -1.63 -4.33 1.87
N ALA A 66 -1.84 -4.96 0.72
CA ALA A 66 -2.35 -4.28 -0.46
C ALA A 66 -3.80 -3.77 -0.26
N LYS A 67 -4.64 -4.54 0.45
CA LYS A 67 -5.98 -4.10 0.83
C LYS A 67 -5.93 -2.87 1.75
N TYR A 68 -5.10 -2.91 2.78
CA TYR A 68 -4.90 -1.76 3.66
C TYR A 68 -4.42 -0.52 2.89
N SER A 69 -3.46 -0.68 1.99
CA SER A 69 -2.99 0.41 1.13
C SER A 69 -4.11 1.01 0.29
N GLN A 70 -4.97 0.18 -0.29
CA GLN A 70 -6.11 0.65 -1.09
C GLN A 70 -7.12 1.43 -0.23
N GLU A 71 -7.42 0.94 0.97
CA GLU A 71 -8.33 1.62 1.91
C GLU A 71 -7.74 2.97 2.34
N LEU A 72 -6.43 3.01 2.61
CA LEU A 72 -5.72 4.25 2.93
C LEU A 72 -5.82 5.27 1.79
N TYR A 73 -5.47 4.89 0.56
CA TYR A 73 -5.54 5.81 -0.59
C TYR A 73 -6.95 6.31 -0.85
N PHE A 74 -7.96 5.51 -0.57
CA PHE A 74 -9.35 5.92 -0.72
C PHE A 74 -9.76 7.01 0.28
N GLY A 75 -9.23 6.97 1.51
CA GLY A 75 -9.53 7.93 2.55
C GLY A 75 -8.63 9.17 2.55
N LEU A 76 -7.45 9.11 1.89
CA LEU A 76 -6.46 10.20 1.96
C LEU A 76 -6.96 11.53 1.40
N GLU A 77 -7.78 11.51 0.36
CA GLU A 77 -8.31 12.74 -0.23
C GLU A 77 -9.25 13.47 0.75
N GLU A 78 -10.09 12.72 1.45
CA GLU A 78 -10.97 13.29 2.49
C GLU A 78 -10.16 13.81 3.69
N GLU A 79 -9.12 13.08 4.10
CA GLU A 79 -8.29 13.43 5.24
C GLU A 79 -7.39 14.64 4.98
N THR A 80 -6.83 14.75 3.78
CA THR A 80 -5.79 15.74 3.46
C THR A 80 -6.28 16.92 2.63
N GLY A 81 -7.44 16.80 1.99
CA GLY A 81 -7.95 17.77 1.01
C GLY A 81 -7.18 17.77 -0.32
N VAL A 82 -6.28 16.80 -0.53
CA VAL A 82 -5.45 16.68 -1.73
C VAL A 82 -5.88 15.47 -2.54
N ALA A 83 -6.28 15.70 -3.80
CA ALA A 83 -6.70 14.63 -4.69
C ALA A 83 -5.56 13.64 -4.95
N THR A 84 -5.78 12.36 -4.64
CA THR A 84 -4.84 11.28 -4.92
C THR A 84 -4.95 10.77 -6.36
N GLY A 85 -6.03 11.08 -7.04
CA GLY A 85 -6.39 10.52 -8.34
C GLY A 85 -6.75 9.03 -8.30
N PHE A 86 -6.85 8.44 -7.11
CA PHE A 86 -7.18 7.02 -6.94
C PHE A 86 -8.63 6.73 -7.30
N LYS A 87 -8.84 5.76 -8.21
CA LYS A 87 -10.18 5.31 -8.64
C LYS A 87 -10.32 3.81 -8.44
N ARG A 88 -11.41 3.37 -7.81
CA ARG A 88 -11.73 1.94 -7.61
C ARG A 88 -12.38 1.34 -8.86
N ASN A 89 -11.65 1.25 -9.94
CA ASN A 89 -12.14 0.66 -11.20
C ASN A 89 -12.17 -0.87 -11.18
N GLY A 90 -11.54 -1.49 -10.18
CA GLY A 90 -11.34 -2.94 -10.15
C GLY A 90 -10.19 -3.38 -11.05
N SER A 91 -9.99 -4.70 -11.12
CA SER A 91 -9.03 -5.33 -12.02
C SER A 91 -9.57 -6.66 -12.52
N ILE A 92 -9.24 -7.01 -13.76
CA ILE A 92 -9.58 -8.28 -14.38
C ILE A 92 -8.28 -9.00 -14.70
N THR A 93 -8.15 -10.21 -14.20
CA THR A 93 -7.02 -11.08 -14.51
C THR A 93 -7.53 -12.22 -15.42
N VAL A 94 -6.90 -12.37 -16.57
CA VAL A 94 -7.24 -13.42 -17.53
C VAL A 94 -6.23 -14.55 -17.38
N ALA A 95 -6.73 -15.76 -17.12
CA ALA A 95 -5.93 -16.97 -17.16
C ALA A 95 -5.84 -17.47 -18.62
N LEU A 96 -4.65 -17.44 -19.20
CA LEU A 96 -4.41 -17.89 -20.58
C LEU A 96 -4.18 -19.39 -20.70
N THR A 97 -3.95 -20.08 -19.58
CA THR A 97 -3.73 -21.52 -19.52
C THR A 97 -4.43 -22.11 -18.30
N ASP A 98 -4.79 -23.39 -18.37
CA ASP A 98 -5.40 -24.10 -17.23
C ASP A 98 -4.53 -24.05 -15.98
N CYS A 99 -3.21 -24.11 -16.13
CA CYS A 99 -2.26 -23.98 -15.03
C CYS A 99 -2.42 -22.63 -14.29
N LEU A 100 -2.58 -21.53 -15.00
CA LEU A 100 -2.80 -20.21 -14.40
C LEU A 100 -4.16 -20.11 -13.72
N LEU A 101 -5.17 -20.80 -14.22
CA LEU A 101 -6.49 -20.86 -13.59
C LEU A 101 -6.44 -21.54 -12.21
N TYR A 102 -5.65 -22.61 -12.07
CA TYR A 102 -5.50 -23.35 -10.83
C TYR A 102 -4.54 -22.70 -9.83
N THR A 103 -3.54 -21.96 -10.30
CA THR A 103 -2.53 -21.33 -9.45
C THR A 103 -2.90 -19.92 -9.01
N SER A 104 -3.83 -19.24 -9.71
CA SER A 104 -4.29 -17.92 -9.34
C SER A 104 -5.42 -18.01 -8.31
N PRO A 105 -5.24 -17.45 -7.10
CA PRO A 105 -6.28 -17.49 -6.06
C PRO A 105 -7.52 -16.69 -6.52
N SER A 106 -8.58 -17.39 -6.89
CA SER A 106 -9.87 -16.80 -7.22
C SER A 106 -10.62 -16.40 -5.93
N PRO A 107 -11.36 -15.28 -5.92
CA PRO A 107 -12.30 -14.97 -4.83
C PRO A 107 -13.34 -16.08 -4.58
N ARG A 108 -13.71 -16.84 -5.61
CA ARG A 108 -14.63 -17.99 -5.50
C ARG A 108 -14.01 -19.19 -4.77
N ASP A 109 -12.70 -19.38 -4.88
CA ASP A 109 -12.03 -20.51 -4.21
C ASP A 109 -11.99 -20.32 -2.69
N ARG A 110 -12.03 -19.07 -2.21
CA ARG A 110 -12.14 -18.76 -0.79
C ARG A 110 -13.52 -19.06 -0.21
N GLN A 111 -14.58 -19.06 -1.01
CA GLN A 111 -15.92 -19.46 -0.55
C GLN A 111 -16.05 -20.98 -0.42
N LYS A 112 -15.37 -21.75 -1.28
CA LYS A 112 -15.40 -23.23 -1.21
C LYS A 112 -14.66 -23.81 0.00
N THR A 113 -13.60 -23.13 0.48
CA THR A 113 -12.84 -23.55 1.66
C THR A 113 -13.53 -23.20 2.99
N ARG A 114 -14.68 -22.54 2.97
CA ARG A 114 -15.49 -22.23 4.15
C ARG A 114 -16.71 -23.11 4.35
N MET A 115 -16.87 -24.18 3.58
CA MET A 115 -17.89 -25.17 3.92
C MET A 115 -17.42 -25.95 5.17
N PRO A 116 -18.16 -25.90 6.29
CA PRO A 116 -17.90 -26.82 7.39
C PRO A 116 -18.11 -28.23 6.84
N SER A 117 -17.12 -29.10 7.04
CA SER A 117 -17.33 -30.52 6.87
C SER A 117 -18.44 -30.89 7.85
N SER A 118 -19.66 -31.06 7.37
CA SER A 118 -20.70 -31.74 8.16
C SER A 118 -20.20 -33.16 8.37
N ALA A 119 -19.98 -33.49 9.64
CA ALA A 119 -19.78 -34.84 10.12
C ALA A 119 -20.93 -35.73 9.72
#